data_f69cc6d9d4a52a617e081252214eb959
#
_entry.id   f69cc6d9d4a52a617e081252214eb959
#
_cell.length_a   1.000
_cell.length_b   1.000
_cell.length_c   1.000
_cell.angle_alpha   90.00
_cell.angle_beta   90.00
_cell.angle_gamma   90.00
#
_symmetry.space_group_name_H-M   'P 1'
#
loop_
_entity.id
_entity.type
_entity.pdbx_description
1 polymer ?
#
loop_
_entity_poly.entity_id
_entity_poly.type
_entity_poly.pdbx_seq_one_letter_code
_entity_poly.pdbx_strand_id
1 'polypeptide(L)'
;MKRFKFSLEKVLELRQHTEQEAKNELGKAISILNEIENNIIVNGVKKNDAVRERFKCIDTSGDDGPNKNADTGSGVLSMQVWDSYILRLDQEAEWLEEQAARAEKVVEEKRALYLEASRELKVIEKLKEKRQKEYRKEMFTAETRELDDIWRERDGELGMRN
;
A
#
# COMPACT_ATOMS: atom_id res chain seq x y z
N MET A 1 1.64 45.01 6.70
CA MET A 1 0.81 43.90 6.19
C MET A 1 0.81 42.73 7.17
N LYS A 2 -0.36 42.20 7.57
CA LYS A 2 -0.47 41.06 8.47
C LYS A 2 -0.22 39.77 7.68
N ARG A 3 0.61 38.86 8.18
CA ARG A 3 0.82 37.52 7.55
C ARG A 3 -0.43 36.65 7.74
N PHE A 4 -0.79 35.87 6.72
CA PHE A 4 -1.81 34.84 6.85
C PHE A 4 -1.42 33.84 7.96
N LYS A 5 -2.31 33.62 8.90
CA LYS A 5 -2.17 32.59 9.96
C LYS A 5 -3.38 31.71 9.91
N PHE A 6 -3.16 30.42 9.70
CA PHE A 6 -4.23 29.44 9.74
C PHE A 6 -4.47 29.01 11.20
N SER A 7 -5.64 29.26 11.74
CA SER A 7 -5.96 28.96 13.14
C SER A 7 -5.92 27.46 13.48
N LEU A 8 -6.09 26.60 12.46
CA LEU A 8 -6.11 25.13 12.60
C LEU A 8 -4.80 24.47 12.13
N GLU A 9 -3.67 25.20 12.11
CA GLU A 9 -2.38 24.64 11.66
C GLU A 9 -1.99 23.41 12.48
N LYS A 10 -2.15 23.46 13.81
CA LYS A 10 -1.88 22.31 14.69
C LYS A 10 -2.78 21.09 14.42
N VAL A 11 -4.03 21.35 14.02
CA VAL A 11 -4.96 20.27 13.64
C VAL A 11 -4.53 19.67 12.32
N LEU A 12 -4.08 20.47 11.38
CA LEU A 12 -3.53 20.00 10.10
C LEU A 12 -2.31 19.11 10.32
N GLU A 13 -1.35 19.54 11.14
CA GLU A 13 -0.17 18.76 11.50
C GLU A 13 -0.55 17.41 12.14
N LEU A 14 -1.51 17.42 13.07
CA LEU A 14 -2.02 16.21 13.71
C LEU A 14 -2.65 15.26 12.68
N ARG A 15 -3.48 15.77 11.75
CA ARG A 15 -4.12 14.94 10.71
C ARG A 15 -3.11 14.40 9.71
N GLN A 16 -2.07 15.15 9.37
CA GLN A 16 -0.95 14.67 8.55
C GLN A 16 -0.21 13.52 9.23
N HIS A 17 0.04 13.63 10.54
CA HIS A 17 0.68 12.58 11.31
C HIS A 17 -0.19 11.31 11.36
N THR A 18 -1.49 11.47 11.63
CA THR A 18 -2.44 10.34 11.67
C THR A 18 -2.54 9.62 10.33
N GLU A 19 -2.61 10.38 9.23
CA GLU A 19 -2.63 9.80 7.87
C GLU A 19 -1.33 9.05 7.57
N GLN A 20 -0.18 9.62 7.94
CA GLN A 20 1.11 8.98 7.73
C GLN A 20 1.28 7.71 8.57
N GLU A 21 0.78 7.68 9.80
CA GLU A 21 0.75 6.48 10.63
C GLU A 21 -0.13 5.38 10.00
N ALA A 22 -1.34 5.74 9.58
CA ALA A 22 -2.26 4.80 8.92
C ALA A 22 -1.67 4.25 7.61
N LYS A 23 -0.97 5.10 6.84
CA LYS A 23 -0.25 4.71 5.62
C LYS A 23 0.88 3.72 5.91
N ASN A 24 1.65 3.96 6.97
CA ASN A 24 2.74 3.08 7.39
C ASN A 24 2.20 1.71 7.85
N GLU A 25 1.10 1.70 8.61
CA GLU A 25 0.46 0.47 9.06
C GLU A 25 -0.12 -0.35 7.88
N LEU A 26 -0.74 0.33 6.92
CA LEU A 26 -1.19 -0.31 5.67
C LEU A 26 0.00 -0.89 4.89
N GLY A 27 1.11 -0.15 4.78
CA GLY A 27 2.32 -0.63 4.13
C GLY A 27 2.89 -1.89 4.77
N LYS A 28 2.92 -1.97 6.10
CA LYS A 28 3.34 -3.18 6.83
C LYS A 28 2.40 -4.36 6.55
N ALA A 29 1.09 -4.15 6.57
CA ALA A 29 0.11 -5.19 6.31
C ALA A 29 0.24 -5.74 4.88
N ILE A 30 0.41 -4.88 3.88
CA ILE A 30 0.64 -5.26 2.48
C ILE A 30 1.96 -6.05 2.34
N SER A 31 3.02 -5.64 3.04
CA SER A 31 4.31 -6.36 3.00
C SER A 31 4.18 -7.79 3.52
N ILE A 32 3.43 -7.99 4.61
CA ILE A 32 3.16 -9.32 5.17
C ILE A 32 2.35 -10.17 4.19
N LEU A 33 1.32 -9.61 3.55
CA LEU A 33 0.53 -10.32 2.55
C LEU A 33 1.39 -10.75 1.36
N ASN A 34 2.20 -9.85 0.81
CA ASN A 34 3.11 -10.15 -0.29
C ASN A 34 4.13 -11.25 0.07
N GLU A 35 4.61 -11.28 1.31
CA GLU A 35 5.51 -12.34 1.78
C GLU A 35 4.80 -13.70 1.80
N ILE A 36 3.55 -13.77 2.26
CA ILE A 36 2.75 -14.99 2.26
C ILE A 36 2.47 -15.44 0.81
N GLU A 37 2.07 -14.52 -0.07
CA GLU A 37 1.84 -14.81 -1.50
C GLU A 37 3.10 -15.36 -2.19
N ASN A 38 4.27 -14.77 -1.90
CA ASN A 38 5.54 -15.28 -2.40
C ASN A 38 5.83 -16.70 -1.88
N ASN A 39 5.50 -16.99 -0.62
CA ASN A 39 5.67 -18.33 -0.05
C ASN A 39 4.75 -19.35 -0.73
N ILE A 40 3.51 -18.98 -1.10
CA ILE A 40 2.59 -19.80 -1.88
C ILE A 40 3.20 -20.13 -3.25
N ILE A 41 3.75 -19.14 -3.95
CA ILE A 41 4.40 -19.33 -5.25
C ILE A 41 5.60 -20.28 -5.11
N VAL A 42 6.46 -20.07 -4.11
CA VAL A 42 7.64 -20.92 -3.85
C VAL A 42 7.21 -22.35 -3.52
N ASN A 43 6.18 -22.55 -2.71
CA ASN A 43 5.62 -23.86 -2.41
C ASN A 43 5.10 -24.55 -3.67
N GLY A 44 4.39 -23.82 -4.55
CA GLY A 44 3.94 -24.34 -5.84
C GLY A 44 5.08 -24.79 -6.75
N VAL A 45 6.20 -24.04 -6.79
CA VAL A 45 7.40 -24.43 -7.55
C VAL A 45 8.00 -25.72 -6.96
N LYS A 46 8.18 -25.80 -5.64
CA LYS A 46 8.68 -27.00 -4.96
C LYS A 46 7.81 -28.24 -5.25
N LYS A 47 6.48 -28.06 -5.23
CA LYS A 47 5.53 -29.14 -5.56
C LYS A 47 5.70 -29.62 -7.00
N ASN A 48 5.81 -28.70 -7.96
CA ASN A 48 6.02 -29.05 -9.37
C ASN A 48 7.35 -29.80 -9.57
N ASP A 49 8.42 -29.38 -8.91
CA ASP A 49 9.72 -30.07 -8.96
C ASP A 49 9.64 -31.45 -8.31
N ALA A 50 8.97 -31.57 -7.16
CA ALA A 50 8.76 -32.87 -6.50
C ALA A 50 7.98 -33.85 -7.40
N VAL A 51 6.96 -33.38 -8.09
CA VAL A 51 6.18 -34.18 -9.06
C VAL A 51 7.07 -34.64 -10.21
N ARG A 52 7.94 -33.77 -10.75
CA ARG A 52 8.88 -34.15 -11.81
C ARG A 52 9.88 -35.21 -11.34
N GLU A 53 10.46 -35.07 -10.16
CA GLU A 53 11.39 -36.04 -9.60
C GLU A 53 10.69 -37.40 -9.34
N ARG A 54 9.45 -37.38 -8.86
CA ARG A 54 8.63 -38.58 -8.73
C ARG A 54 8.45 -39.30 -10.06
N PHE A 55 8.19 -38.58 -11.15
CA PHE A 55 8.05 -39.20 -12.50
C PHE A 55 9.36 -39.79 -12.98
N LYS A 56 10.51 -39.17 -12.73
CA LYS A 56 11.83 -39.73 -13.08
C LYS A 56 12.08 -41.09 -12.39
N CYS A 57 11.61 -41.26 -11.16
CA CYS A 57 11.72 -42.54 -10.46
C CYS A 57 10.93 -43.67 -11.16
N ILE A 58 9.89 -43.32 -11.93
CA ILE A 58 9.09 -44.28 -12.70
C ILE A 58 9.82 -44.65 -14.01
N ASP A 59 10.36 -43.67 -14.73
CA ASP A 59 11.06 -43.90 -16.01
C ASP A 59 12.34 -44.73 -15.85
N THR A 60 13.05 -44.57 -14.75
CA THR A 60 14.26 -45.40 -14.46
C THR A 60 13.91 -46.86 -14.13
N SER A 61 12.65 -47.15 -13.82
CA SER A 61 12.19 -48.54 -13.57
C SER A 61 11.79 -49.29 -14.85
N GLY A 62 11.77 -48.60 -16.02
CA GLY A 62 11.30 -49.11 -17.32
C GLY A 62 12.41 -49.45 -18.32
N ASP A 63 13.70 -49.19 -18.03
CA ASP A 63 14.79 -49.56 -18.96
C ASP A 63 15.11 -51.08 -18.86
N ASP A 64 14.64 -51.83 -19.85
CA ASP A 64 14.82 -53.27 -20.03
C ASP A 64 16.30 -53.64 -20.30
N GLY A 65 17.22 -53.32 -19.37
CA GLY A 65 18.58 -53.84 -19.37
C GLY A 65 18.65 -55.24 -18.72
N PRO A 66 19.57 -56.16 -19.15
CA PRO A 66 19.60 -57.57 -18.71
C PRO A 66 20.16 -57.79 -17.28
N ASN A 67 20.10 -56.81 -16.40
CA ASN A 67 20.60 -56.96 -15.03
C ASN A 67 19.45 -56.77 -14.00
N LYS A 68 18.59 -57.79 -13.89
CA LYS A 68 17.39 -57.85 -13.03
C LYS A 68 17.68 -58.05 -11.53
N ASN A 69 18.87 -57.73 -11.03
CA ASN A 69 19.21 -57.91 -9.61
C ASN A 69 19.41 -56.63 -8.81
N ALA A 70 19.05 -55.47 -9.35
CA ALA A 70 19.14 -54.19 -8.64
C ALA A 70 17.74 -53.67 -8.30
N ASP A 71 17.27 -54.05 -7.14
CA ASP A 71 16.53 -53.19 -6.19
C ASP A 71 15.25 -52.50 -6.70
N THR A 72 14.29 -53.28 -7.18
CA THR A 72 12.91 -52.80 -7.40
C THR A 72 12.31 -52.20 -6.12
N GLY A 73 12.84 -52.56 -4.94
CA GLY A 73 12.44 -51.99 -3.65
C GLY A 73 12.86 -50.53 -3.47
N SER A 74 14.01 -50.14 -4.04
CA SER A 74 14.53 -48.75 -3.93
C SER A 74 13.68 -47.74 -4.70
N GLY A 75 13.19 -48.11 -5.89
CA GLY A 75 12.32 -47.24 -6.71
C GLY A 75 10.96 -47.00 -6.06
N VAL A 76 10.36 -48.05 -5.48
CA VAL A 76 9.08 -47.92 -4.78
C VAL A 76 9.19 -47.13 -3.51
N LEU A 77 10.28 -47.29 -2.72
CA LEU A 77 10.55 -46.51 -1.53
C LEU A 77 10.79 -45.02 -1.85
N SER A 78 11.52 -44.75 -2.93
CA SER A 78 11.72 -43.36 -3.40
C SER A 78 10.41 -42.72 -3.80
N MET A 79 9.51 -43.44 -4.46
CA MET A 79 8.21 -42.93 -4.86
C MET A 79 7.33 -42.63 -3.64
N GLN A 80 7.30 -43.46 -2.62
CA GLN A 80 6.57 -43.22 -1.37
C GLN A 80 7.10 -41.98 -0.62
N VAL A 81 8.41 -41.73 -0.65
CA VAL A 81 9.00 -40.53 -0.06
C VAL A 81 8.53 -39.28 -0.78
N TRP A 82 8.52 -39.29 -2.11
CA TRP A 82 8.01 -38.17 -2.89
C TRP A 82 6.53 -37.91 -2.68
N ASP A 83 5.70 -38.99 -2.61
CA ASP A 83 4.27 -38.89 -2.32
C ASP A 83 4.03 -38.22 -0.94
N SER A 84 4.76 -38.66 0.06
CA SER A 84 4.69 -38.07 1.41
C SER A 84 5.14 -36.62 1.43
N TYR A 85 6.15 -36.26 0.63
CA TYR A 85 6.65 -34.88 0.50
C TYR A 85 5.63 -33.99 -0.21
N ILE A 86 5.01 -34.47 -1.30
CA ILE A 86 3.97 -33.74 -2.04
C ILE A 86 2.76 -33.50 -1.11
N LEU A 87 2.34 -34.52 -0.37
CA LEU A 87 1.22 -34.38 0.58
C LEU A 87 1.51 -33.29 1.64
N ARG A 88 2.75 -33.24 2.14
CA ARG A 88 3.16 -32.20 3.10
C ARG A 88 3.13 -30.80 2.46
N LEU A 89 3.58 -30.68 1.20
CA LEU A 89 3.52 -29.41 0.47
C LEU A 89 2.08 -28.96 0.22
N ASP A 90 1.15 -29.88 0.01
CA ASP A 90 -0.27 -29.58 -0.12
C ASP A 90 -0.87 -29.05 1.18
N GLN A 91 -0.56 -29.68 2.31
CA GLN A 91 -0.97 -29.19 3.63
C GLN A 91 -0.37 -27.80 3.95
N GLU A 92 0.90 -27.59 3.56
CA GLU A 92 1.55 -26.27 3.71
C GLU A 92 0.87 -25.22 2.83
N ALA A 93 0.46 -25.58 1.60
CA ALA A 93 -0.27 -24.69 0.71
C ALA A 93 -1.62 -24.27 1.30
N GLU A 94 -2.43 -25.22 1.79
CA GLU A 94 -3.71 -24.95 2.45
C GLU A 94 -3.52 -23.99 3.65
N TRP A 95 -2.51 -24.27 4.47
CA TRP A 95 -2.19 -23.39 5.61
C TRP A 95 -1.79 -21.97 5.17
N LEU A 96 -0.96 -21.84 4.12
CA LEU A 96 -0.55 -20.55 3.58
C LEU A 96 -1.74 -19.77 2.98
N GLU A 97 -2.66 -20.46 2.29
CA GLU A 97 -3.90 -19.86 1.77
C GLU A 97 -4.79 -19.32 2.88
N GLU A 98 -4.93 -20.06 3.99
CA GLU A 98 -5.63 -19.55 5.16
C GLU A 98 -4.96 -18.32 5.79
N GLN A 99 -3.61 -18.30 5.84
CA GLN A 99 -2.87 -17.13 6.33
C GLN A 99 -3.07 -15.93 5.38
N ALA A 100 -3.03 -16.15 4.07
CA ALA A 100 -3.29 -15.11 3.08
C ALA A 100 -4.69 -14.50 3.27
N ALA A 101 -5.72 -15.32 3.39
CA ALA A 101 -7.09 -14.87 3.61
C ALA A 101 -7.26 -14.07 4.93
N ARG A 102 -6.49 -14.40 5.97
CA ARG A 102 -6.46 -13.62 7.22
C ARG A 102 -5.72 -12.29 7.02
N ALA A 103 -4.59 -12.31 6.33
CA ALA A 103 -3.80 -11.11 6.04
C ALA A 103 -4.57 -10.13 5.13
N GLU A 104 -5.31 -10.62 4.13
CA GLU A 104 -6.18 -9.81 3.27
C GLU A 104 -7.22 -9.01 4.09
N LYS A 105 -7.85 -9.64 5.07
CA LYS A 105 -8.81 -8.95 5.95
C LYS A 105 -8.14 -7.82 6.74
N VAL A 106 -6.92 -8.07 7.25
CA VAL A 106 -6.16 -7.04 7.96
C VAL A 106 -5.78 -5.89 7.02
N VAL A 107 -5.37 -6.19 5.79
CA VAL A 107 -5.09 -5.17 4.76
C VAL A 107 -6.33 -4.33 4.47
N GLU A 108 -7.51 -4.95 4.34
CA GLU A 108 -8.76 -4.22 4.07
C GLU A 108 -9.16 -3.31 5.25
N GLU A 109 -9.01 -3.79 6.49
CA GLU A 109 -9.24 -2.98 7.70
C GLU A 109 -8.28 -1.77 7.74
N LYS A 110 -6.98 -1.98 7.51
CA LYS A 110 -5.98 -0.90 7.50
C LYS A 110 -6.20 0.07 6.35
N ARG A 111 -6.66 -0.43 5.19
CA ARG A 111 -7.03 0.39 4.04
C ARG A 111 -8.22 1.30 4.35
N ALA A 112 -9.23 0.79 5.04
CA ALA A 112 -10.38 1.59 5.46
C ALA A 112 -9.96 2.73 6.40
N LEU A 113 -9.10 2.45 7.40
CA LEU A 113 -8.56 3.45 8.32
C LEU A 113 -7.72 4.52 7.59
N TYR A 114 -6.86 4.11 6.66
CA TYR A 114 -6.09 5.05 5.85
C TYR A 114 -6.99 5.96 5.01
N LEU A 115 -8.02 5.40 4.37
CA LEU A 115 -8.96 6.19 3.56
C LEU A 115 -9.73 7.21 4.40
N GLU A 116 -10.11 6.86 5.63
CA GLU A 116 -10.76 7.77 6.57
C GLU A 116 -9.83 8.90 6.99
N ALA A 117 -8.60 8.58 7.44
CA ALA A 117 -7.60 9.57 7.80
C ALA A 117 -7.25 10.51 6.64
N SER A 118 -7.13 9.97 5.41
CA SER A 118 -6.88 10.76 4.20
C SER A 118 -8.05 11.70 3.86
N ARG A 119 -9.29 11.28 4.05
CA ARG A 119 -10.48 12.14 3.87
C ARG A 119 -10.49 13.29 4.87
N GLU A 120 -10.22 13.01 6.14
CA GLU A 120 -10.16 14.02 7.19
C GLU A 120 -9.06 15.05 6.94
N LEU A 121 -7.87 14.61 6.52
CA LEU A 121 -6.77 15.50 6.14
C LEU A 121 -7.19 16.41 4.98
N LYS A 122 -7.76 15.86 3.91
CA LYS A 122 -8.22 16.62 2.74
C LYS A 122 -9.27 17.68 3.08
N VAL A 123 -10.12 17.44 4.07
CA VAL A 123 -11.11 18.42 4.53
C VAL A 123 -10.39 19.64 5.12
N ILE A 124 -9.41 19.43 5.99
CA ILE A 124 -8.64 20.52 6.61
C ILE A 124 -7.78 21.27 5.58
N GLU A 125 -7.16 20.55 4.64
CA GLU A 125 -6.38 21.17 3.55
C GLU A 125 -7.26 22.08 2.68
N LYS A 126 -8.44 21.60 2.25
CA LYS A 126 -9.40 22.41 1.49
C LYS A 126 -9.87 23.63 2.28
N LEU A 127 -10.06 23.50 3.59
CA LEU A 127 -10.41 24.61 4.45
C LEU A 127 -9.27 25.66 4.50
N LYS A 128 -8.02 25.21 4.62
CA LYS A 128 -6.84 26.08 4.57
C LYS A 128 -6.74 26.80 3.22
N GLU A 129 -6.91 26.09 2.11
CA GLU A 129 -6.91 26.71 0.77
C GLU A 129 -8.03 27.76 0.62
N LYS A 130 -9.24 27.45 1.09
CA LYS A 130 -10.37 28.37 1.04
C LYS A 130 -10.06 29.64 1.83
N ARG A 131 -9.59 29.53 3.06
CA ARG A 131 -9.20 30.66 3.92
C ARG A 131 -8.07 31.47 3.30
N GLN A 132 -7.10 30.81 2.67
CA GLN A 132 -6.02 31.51 1.98
C GLN A 132 -6.51 32.30 0.76
N LYS A 133 -7.46 31.74 0.00
CA LYS A 133 -8.09 32.44 -1.14
C LYS A 133 -8.91 33.66 -0.66
N GLU A 134 -9.68 33.50 0.41
CA GLU A 134 -10.44 34.60 1.03
C GLU A 134 -9.49 35.73 1.49
N TYR A 135 -8.45 35.37 2.24
CA TYR A 135 -7.44 36.33 2.67
C TYR A 135 -6.78 37.09 1.52
N ARG A 136 -6.40 36.39 0.44
CA ARG A 136 -5.85 37.06 -0.77
C ARG A 136 -6.83 38.02 -1.40
N LYS A 137 -8.11 37.68 -1.47
CA LYS A 137 -9.15 38.58 -2.00
C LYS A 137 -9.32 39.81 -1.12
N GLU A 138 -9.36 39.64 0.20
CA GLU A 138 -9.45 40.72 1.16
C GLU A 138 -8.24 41.69 1.06
N MET A 139 -7.04 41.11 0.93
CA MET A 139 -5.81 41.90 0.74
C MET A 139 -5.88 42.71 -0.55
N PHE A 140 -6.25 42.07 -1.66
CA PHE A 140 -6.37 42.77 -2.95
C PHE A 140 -7.41 43.87 -2.90
N THR A 141 -8.58 43.64 -2.29
CA THR A 141 -9.59 44.67 -2.14
C THR A 141 -9.17 45.81 -1.23
N ALA A 142 -8.40 45.51 -0.18
CA ALA A 142 -7.85 46.56 0.70
C ALA A 142 -6.80 47.41 -0.04
N GLU A 143 -5.87 46.78 -0.75
CA GLU A 143 -4.87 47.49 -1.59
C GLU A 143 -5.53 48.37 -2.66
N THR A 144 -6.56 47.86 -3.33
CA THR A 144 -7.29 48.64 -4.32
C THR A 144 -7.97 49.87 -3.69
N ARG A 145 -8.58 49.72 -2.50
CA ARG A 145 -9.20 50.83 -1.79
C ARG A 145 -8.17 51.89 -1.36
N GLU A 146 -7.03 51.44 -0.82
CA GLU A 146 -5.93 52.35 -0.46
C GLU A 146 -5.44 53.13 -1.67
N LEU A 147 -5.32 52.51 -2.84
CA LEU A 147 -4.95 53.19 -4.07
C LEU A 147 -6.03 54.18 -4.54
N ASP A 148 -7.29 53.80 -4.50
CA ASP A 148 -8.42 54.66 -4.88
C ASP A 148 -8.50 55.89 -3.95
N ASP A 149 -8.24 55.73 -2.65
CA ASP A 149 -8.22 56.85 -1.69
C ASP A 149 -7.05 57.82 -1.97
N ILE A 150 -5.85 57.34 -2.27
CA ILE A 150 -4.69 58.15 -2.68
C ILE A 150 -4.99 58.93 -3.97
N TRP A 151 -5.66 58.32 -4.95
CA TRP A 151 -6.02 59.01 -6.17
C TRP A 151 -7.06 60.12 -5.93
N ARG A 152 -8.06 59.89 -5.07
CA ARG A 152 -9.07 60.93 -4.72
C ARG A 152 -8.46 62.09 -3.98
N GLU A 153 -7.53 61.86 -3.05
CA GLU A 153 -6.82 62.95 -2.36
C GLU A 153 -6.02 63.83 -3.33
N ARG A 154 -5.34 63.19 -4.30
CA ARG A 154 -4.53 63.90 -5.28
C ARG A 154 -5.37 64.72 -6.27
N ASP A 155 -6.50 64.18 -6.70
CA ASP A 155 -7.43 64.92 -7.58
C ASP A 155 -8.14 66.05 -6.83
N GLY A 156 -8.42 65.90 -5.55
CA GLY A 156 -8.95 66.98 -4.68
C GLY A 156 -7.96 68.11 -4.49
N GLU A 157 -6.66 67.86 -4.32
CA GLU A 157 -5.62 68.89 -4.25
C GLU A 157 -5.41 69.66 -5.58
N LEU A 158 -5.53 68.98 -6.72
CA LEU A 158 -5.41 69.61 -8.03
C LEU A 158 -6.65 70.46 -8.37
N GLY A 159 -7.85 70.11 -7.87
CA GLY A 159 -9.07 70.90 -8.03
C GLY A 159 -9.16 72.16 -7.20
N MET A 160 -8.39 72.30 -6.12
CA MET A 160 -8.32 73.50 -5.27
C MET A 160 -7.30 74.56 -5.76
N ARG A 161 -6.55 74.28 -6.83
CA ARG A 161 -5.51 75.18 -7.38
C ARG A 161 -5.95 75.99 -8.62
N ASN A 162 -7.20 75.86 -9.03
CA ASN A 162 -7.85 76.70 -10.05
C ASN A 162 -8.93 77.53 -9.36
#